data_90c262a3a7103927f8512a43e348f08e
#
_entry.id   90c262a3a7103927f8512a43e348f08e
#
_cell.length_a   1.000
_cell.length_b   1.000
_cell.length_c   1.000
_cell.angle_alpha   90.00
_cell.angle_beta   90.00
_cell.angle_gamma   90.00
#
_symmetry.space_group_name_H-M   'P 1'
#
loop_
_entity.id
_entity.type
_entity.pdbx_description
1 polymer ?
#
loop_
_entity_poly.entity_id
_entity_poly.type
_entity_poly.pdbx_seq_one_letter_code
_entity_poly.pdbx_strand_id
1 'polypeptide(L)'
;LVAFLSDGAFEEQRGSDWASRWWRAEDCGLVTPVMIANGRRIDQRSTIFLQGGADWFRQHLELNGFYPILIDGRDPAAFIWGIFEAESRLQACSEQVSAGHMRYPVKLPYLIAETVKGYGFYGAGSNAAHGTPLPAIPRFDEVSRRHFNESIARLFVPEIEIHGARDVLATHRADDRPAEKDHPLSCRDVKLQTVPEPVWLQTAVSESPMVAIDRQFVALVKANPALRIRLGNPDELRSNQMNQSLDLLKHRTLTPEPGLAESKRRPDLLAPRYQATLLSKRLALSSHLTAGCYGFAPS
;
A
#
# COMPACT_ATOMS: atom_id res chain seq x y z
N LEU A 1 7.60 4.71 2.02
CA LEU A 1 6.98 4.30 0.75
C LEU A 1 5.87 5.26 0.36
N VAL A 2 5.87 5.73 -0.89
CA VAL A 2 4.75 6.51 -1.46
C VAL A 2 3.94 5.60 -2.36
N ALA A 3 2.62 5.54 -2.17
CA ALA A 3 1.72 4.70 -2.92
C ALA A 3 0.67 5.55 -3.65
N PHE A 4 0.67 5.53 -4.98
CA PHE A 4 -0.31 6.23 -5.79
C PHE A 4 -1.50 5.33 -6.10
N LEU A 5 -2.69 5.84 -5.89
CA LEU A 5 -3.97 5.15 -6.07
C LEU A 5 -4.91 6.02 -6.91
N SER A 6 -5.82 5.42 -7.65
CA SER A 6 -6.92 6.16 -8.27
C SER A 6 -8.23 5.96 -7.52
N ASP A 7 -9.13 6.94 -7.62
CA ASP A 7 -10.48 6.85 -7.07
C ASP A 7 -11.26 5.65 -7.62
N GLY A 8 -11.11 5.32 -8.91
CA GLY A 8 -11.71 4.13 -9.50
C GLY A 8 -11.18 2.83 -8.89
N ALA A 9 -9.86 2.73 -8.70
CA ALA A 9 -9.26 1.56 -8.05
C ALA A 9 -9.68 1.43 -6.58
N PHE A 10 -9.80 2.55 -5.87
CA PHE A 10 -10.28 2.57 -4.50
C PHE A 10 -11.70 2.00 -4.37
N GLU A 11 -12.61 2.38 -5.27
CA GLU A 11 -13.98 1.88 -5.28
C GLU A 11 -14.07 0.37 -5.53
N GLU A 12 -13.28 -0.13 -6.48
CA GLU A 12 -13.31 -1.53 -6.89
C GLU A 12 -12.66 -2.45 -5.86
N GLN A 13 -11.59 -2.00 -5.23
CA GLN A 13 -10.83 -2.78 -4.26
C GLN A 13 -11.36 -2.63 -2.83
N ARG A 14 -12.47 -1.93 -2.61
CA ARG A 14 -13.00 -1.63 -1.28
C ARG A 14 -11.92 -1.08 -0.34
N GLY A 15 -11.11 -0.15 -0.85
CA GLY A 15 -10.04 0.50 -0.10
C GLY A 15 -10.48 1.22 1.18
N SER A 16 -11.80 1.33 1.38
CA SER A 16 -12.44 1.78 2.62
C SER A 16 -12.05 0.98 3.86
N ASP A 17 -11.50 -0.20 3.68
CA ASP A 17 -11.14 -1.09 4.79
C ASP A 17 -9.75 -0.81 5.35
N TRP A 18 -8.97 -0.03 4.64
CA TRP A 18 -7.68 0.39 5.12
C TRP A 18 -7.86 1.52 6.14
N ALA A 19 -7.77 1.19 7.41
CA ALA A 19 -7.95 2.13 8.49
C ALA A 19 -6.66 2.34 9.27
N SER A 20 -6.36 3.60 9.59
CA SER A 20 -5.17 3.98 10.35
C SER A 20 -5.11 3.32 11.73
N ARG A 21 -6.26 2.92 12.30
CA ARG A 21 -6.34 2.22 13.58
C ARG A 21 -5.53 0.91 13.63
N TRP A 22 -5.23 0.29 12.48
CA TRP A 22 -4.44 -0.94 12.40
C TRP A 22 -2.94 -0.71 12.39
N TRP A 23 -2.50 0.52 12.13
CA TRP A 23 -1.09 0.84 12.08
C TRP A 23 -0.45 0.80 13.48
N ARG A 24 0.77 0.29 13.54
CA ARG A 24 1.62 0.26 14.73
C ARG A 24 3.06 0.53 14.32
N ALA A 25 3.72 1.48 14.98
CA ALA A 25 5.11 1.82 14.70
C ALA A 25 6.05 0.61 14.88
N GLU A 26 5.68 -0.26 15.79
CA GLU A 26 6.51 -1.40 16.19
C GLU A 26 6.59 -2.48 15.10
N ASP A 27 5.61 -2.59 14.23
CA ASP A 27 5.54 -3.69 13.25
C ASP A 27 5.07 -3.29 11.86
N CYS A 28 4.64 -2.06 11.66
CA CYS A 28 4.24 -1.53 10.36
C CYS A 28 5.28 -0.54 9.84
N GLY A 29 5.51 -0.56 8.53
CA GLY A 29 6.26 0.49 7.85
C GLY A 29 5.46 1.78 7.71
N LEU A 30 6.14 2.83 7.27
CA LEU A 30 5.52 4.11 6.96
C LEU A 30 5.14 4.16 5.48
N VAL A 31 3.88 4.47 5.20
CA VAL A 31 3.34 4.61 3.84
C VAL A 31 2.62 5.95 3.73
N THR A 32 2.94 6.68 2.69
CA THR A 32 2.22 7.87 2.26
C THR A 32 1.32 7.51 1.09
N PRO A 33 0.03 7.31 1.29
CA PRO A 33 -0.90 7.11 0.19
C PRO A 33 -1.26 8.42 -0.47
N VAL A 34 -1.34 8.40 -1.79
CA VAL A 34 -1.73 9.54 -2.63
C VAL A 34 -2.89 9.11 -3.52
N MET A 35 -4.09 9.57 -3.19
CA MET A 35 -5.27 9.36 -4.03
C MET A 35 -5.26 10.33 -5.19
N ILE A 36 -5.27 9.80 -6.40
CA ILE A 36 -5.49 10.58 -7.62
C ILE A 36 -6.99 10.65 -7.88
N ALA A 37 -7.61 11.69 -7.37
CA ALA A 37 -9.05 11.92 -7.51
C ALA A 37 -9.34 12.56 -8.88
N ASN A 38 -9.33 11.74 -9.93
CA ASN A 38 -9.54 12.20 -11.31
C ASN A 38 -10.98 12.07 -11.80
N GLY A 39 -11.88 11.54 -10.97
CA GLY A 39 -13.31 11.45 -11.19
C GLY A 39 -13.77 10.36 -12.14
N ARG A 40 -12.86 9.44 -12.57
CA ARG A 40 -13.22 8.46 -13.58
C ARG A 40 -12.62 7.08 -13.36
N ARG A 41 -13.40 6.06 -13.72
CA ARG A 41 -12.97 4.69 -14.00
C ARG A 41 -12.53 4.58 -15.47
N ILE A 42 -12.49 3.37 -15.99
CA ILE A 42 -12.11 3.11 -17.38
C ILE A 42 -13.12 3.70 -18.34
N ASP A 43 -14.40 3.42 -18.14
CA ASP A 43 -15.50 3.69 -19.08
C ASP A 43 -16.61 4.58 -18.48
N GLN A 44 -16.49 5.00 -17.22
CA GLN A 44 -17.53 5.77 -16.54
C GLN A 44 -16.95 6.72 -15.47
N ARG A 45 -17.80 7.56 -14.91
CA ARG A 45 -17.44 8.36 -13.73
C ARG A 45 -17.28 7.47 -12.52
N SER A 46 -16.37 7.81 -11.62
CA SER A 46 -16.27 7.16 -10.32
C SER A 46 -17.49 7.51 -9.45
N THR A 47 -17.93 6.58 -8.62
CA THR A 47 -19.04 6.81 -7.68
C THR A 47 -18.66 7.89 -6.67
N ILE A 48 -17.43 7.91 -6.23
CA ILE A 48 -16.88 8.96 -5.35
C ILE A 48 -17.10 10.35 -5.97
N PHE A 49 -16.80 10.52 -7.26
CA PHE A 49 -17.03 11.79 -7.94
C PHE A 49 -18.51 12.19 -7.94
N LEU A 50 -19.41 11.23 -8.17
CA LEU A 50 -20.86 11.47 -8.18
C LEU A 50 -21.42 11.79 -6.79
N GLN A 51 -20.74 11.39 -5.73
CA GLN A 51 -21.13 11.60 -4.33
C GLN A 51 -20.50 12.82 -3.67
N GLY A 52 -19.71 13.60 -4.41
CA GLY A 52 -19.07 14.82 -3.88
C GLY A 52 -17.55 14.90 -4.08
N GLY A 53 -16.96 13.95 -4.80
CA GLY A 53 -15.55 13.99 -5.21
C GLY A 53 -14.57 14.00 -4.04
N ALA A 54 -13.61 14.92 -4.09
CA ALA A 54 -12.57 15.04 -3.08
C ALA A 54 -13.12 15.30 -1.67
N ASP A 55 -14.21 16.06 -1.54
CA ASP A 55 -14.83 16.33 -0.24
C ASP A 55 -15.46 15.09 0.38
N TRP A 56 -16.15 14.27 -0.41
CA TRP A 56 -16.68 13.00 0.07
C TRP A 56 -15.54 12.10 0.56
N PHE A 57 -14.46 12.01 -0.23
CA PHE A 57 -13.33 11.17 0.11
C PHE A 57 -12.59 11.68 1.36
N ARG A 58 -12.44 12.98 1.52
CA ARG A 58 -11.90 13.62 2.73
C ARG A 58 -12.68 13.18 3.97
N GLN A 59 -14.00 13.32 3.94
CA GLN A 59 -14.87 12.93 5.06
C GLN A 59 -14.78 11.42 5.36
N HIS A 60 -14.73 10.60 4.32
CA HIS A 60 -14.57 9.16 4.44
C HIS A 60 -13.23 8.79 5.13
N LEU A 61 -12.15 9.45 4.76
CA LEU A 61 -10.84 9.24 5.39
C LEU A 61 -10.83 9.69 6.85
N GLU A 62 -11.42 10.84 7.15
CA GLU A 62 -11.55 11.34 8.53
C GLU A 62 -12.31 10.35 9.42
N LEU A 63 -13.42 9.80 8.92
CA LEU A 63 -14.20 8.78 9.62
C LEU A 63 -13.39 7.51 9.88
N ASN A 64 -12.49 7.14 8.96
CA ASN A 64 -11.60 6.00 9.10
C ASN A 64 -10.32 6.30 9.91
N GLY A 65 -10.23 7.50 10.49
CA GLY A 65 -9.14 7.88 11.38
C GLY A 65 -7.86 8.34 10.69
N PHE A 66 -7.94 8.77 9.42
CA PHE A 66 -6.86 9.42 8.72
C PHE A 66 -6.85 10.94 8.91
N TYR A 67 -5.74 11.55 8.53
CA TYR A 67 -5.58 12.99 8.38
C TYR A 67 -5.44 13.30 6.88
N PRO A 68 -6.53 13.67 6.18
CA PRO A 68 -6.47 13.97 4.76
C PRO A 68 -5.78 15.31 4.50
N ILE A 69 -4.93 15.33 3.46
CA ILE A 69 -4.24 16.51 2.95
C ILE A 69 -4.65 16.68 1.49
N LEU A 70 -5.38 17.75 1.19
CA LEU A 70 -5.80 18.08 -0.18
C LEU A 70 -4.68 18.82 -0.90
N ILE A 71 -4.39 18.40 -2.12
CA ILE A 71 -3.43 19.05 -3.01
C ILE A 71 -4.01 19.22 -4.41
N ASP A 72 -3.53 20.23 -5.14
CA ASP A 72 -3.82 20.35 -6.57
C ASP A 72 -3.06 19.27 -7.35
N GLY A 73 -3.77 18.28 -7.85
CA GLY A 73 -3.21 17.18 -8.64
C GLY A 73 -2.80 17.58 -10.07
N ARG A 74 -2.82 18.88 -10.40
CA ARG A 74 -2.33 19.43 -11.66
C ARG A 74 -0.98 20.15 -11.48
N ASP A 75 -0.57 20.36 -10.25
CA ASP A 75 0.68 21.04 -9.89
C ASP A 75 1.71 20.06 -9.31
N PRO A 76 2.81 19.76 -10.02
CA PRO A 76 3.89 18.93 -9.51
C PRO A 76 4.49 19.42 -8.19
N ALA A 77 4.54 20.73 -7.96
CA ALA A 77 5.07 21.28 -6.71
C ALA A 77 4.17 20.95 -5.52
N ALA A 78 2.85 20.88 -5.73
CA ALA A 78 1.90 20.46 -4.70
C ALA A 78 2.12 19.01 -4.28
N PHE A 79 2.48 18.11 -5.22
CA PHE A 79 2.85 16.73 -4.89
C PHE A 79 4.12 16.66 -4.04
N ILE A 80 5.15 17.40 -4.41
CA ILE A 80 6.41 17.44 -3.66
C ILE A 80 6.14 17.93 -2.23
N TRP A 81 5.46 19.07 -2.10
CA TRP A 81 5.10 19.61 -0.79
C TRP A 81 4.27 18.63 0.04
N GLY A 82 3.22 18.04 -0.56
CA GLY A 82 2.32 17.12 0.13
C GLY A 82 3.03 15.85 0.62
N ILE A 83 3.95 15.30 -0.18
CA ILE A 83 4.72 14.11 0.20
C ILE A 83 5.64 14.44 1.39
N PHE A 84 6.36 15.58 1.36
CA PHE A 84 7.20 15.99 2.48
C PHE A 84 6.40 16.28 3.74
N GLU A 85 5.25 16.94 3.62
CA GLU A 85 4.35 17.19 4.75
C GLU A 85 3.85 15.87 5.36
N ALA A 86 3.45 14.91 4.52
CA ALA A 86 3.01 13.60 4.99
C ALA A 86 4.15 12.81 5.65
N GLU A 87 5.35 12.85 5.07
CA GLU A 87 6.53 12.19 5.65
C GLU A 87 6.86 12.75 7.03
N SER A 88 6.90 14.08 7.16
CA SER A 88 7.14 14.75 8.44
C SER A 88 6.12 14.33 9.51
N ARG A 89 4.83 14.26 9.15
CA ARG A 89 3.77 13.81 10.06
C ARG A 89 3.90 12.33 10.44
N LEU A 90 4.24 11.47 9.48
CA LEU A 90 4.44 10.05 9.74
C LEU A 90 5.61 9.82 10.70
N GLN A 91 6.72 10.51 10.51
CA GLN A 91 7.88 10.44 11.39
C GLN A 91 7.53 10.92 12.80
N ALA A 92 6.90 12.10 12.91
CA ALA A 92 6.46 12.63 14.19
C ALA A 92 5.49 11.68 14.92
N CYS A 93 4.53 11.07 14.21
CA CYS A 93 3.65 10.06 14.81
C CYS A 93 4.43 8.84 15.33
N SER A 94 5.38 8.34 14.55
CA SER A 94 6.21 7.19 14.94
C SER A 94 7.05 7.48 16.18
N GLU A 95 7.69 8.64 16.20
CA GLU A 95 8.52 9.08 17.32
C GLU A 95 7.71 9.29 18.61
N GLN A 96 6.57 10.00 18.52
CA GLN A 96 5.71 10.28 19.66
C GLN A 96 5.09 9.02 20.26
N VAL A 97 4.72 8.06 19.41
CA VAL A 97 4.22 6.76 19.88
C VAL A 97 5.34 5.96 20.55
N SER A 98 6.53 5.92 19.95
CA SER A 98 7.69 5.21 20.49
C SER A 98 8.16 5.80 21.82
N ALA A 99 8.04 7.11 21.98
CA ALA A 99 8.33 7.81 23.23
C ALA A 99 7.22 7.70 24.30
N GLY A 100 6.09 7.07 23.96
CA GLY A 100 4.93 6.96 24.85
C GLY A 100 4.11 8.25 25.03
N HIS A 101 4.38 9.29 24.23
CA HIS A 101 3.68 10.56 24.28
C HIS A 101 2.35 10.55 23.55
N MET A 102 2.15 9.58 22.63
CA MET A 102 0.91 9.41 21.87
C MET A 102 0.41 7.98 22.01
N ARG A 103 -0.91 7.82 22.11
CA ARG A 103 -1.58 6.52 22.19
C ARG A 103 -2.28 6.18 20.91
N TYR A 104 -2.35 4.90 20.59
CA TYR A 104 -3.14 4.39 19.48
C TYR A 104 -4.66 4.53 19.74
N PRO A 105 -5.47 4.69 18.66
CA PRO A 105 -5.06 4.86 17.26
C PRO A 105 -4.54 6.27 16.98
N VAL A 106 -3.59 6.39 16.05
CA VAL A 106 -3.07 7.68 15.59
C VAL A 106 -3.67 8.02 14.22
N LYS A 107 -3.81 9.32 13.93
CA LYS A 107 -4.26 9.78 12.61
C LYS A 107 -3.07 9.85 11.65
N LEU A 108 -3.05 8.96 10.67
CA LEU A 108 -2.01 8.95 9.64
C LEU A 108 -2.38 9.86 8.47
N PRO A 109 -1.40 10.55 7.86
CA PRO A 109 -1.66 11.39 6.70
C PRO A 109 -2.09 10.56 5.49
N TYR A 110 -2.95 11.16 4.66
CA TYR A 110 -3.41 10.63 3.39
C TYR A 110 -3.60 11.78 2.41
N LEU A 111 -2.87 11.79 1.29
CA LEU A 111 -2.98 12.84 0.29
C LEU A 111 -4.16 12.57 -0.65
N ILE A 112 -4.88 13.64 -0.99
CA ILE A 112 -5.92 13.64 -2.02
C ILE A 112 -5.49 14.65 -3.08
N ALA A 113 -5.07 14.17 -4.23
CA ALA A 113 -4.68 14.98 -5.38
C ALA A 113 -5.87 15.12 -6.34
N GLU A 114 -6.55 16.24 -6.26
CA GLU A 114 -7.69 16.51 -7.14
C GLU A 114 -7.24 16.92 -8.53
N THR A 115 -7.69 16.22 -9.54
CA THR A 115 -7.28 16.43 -10.92
C THR A 115 -8.37 16.01 -11.91
N VAL A 116 -8.01 16.04 -13.19
CA VAL A 116 -8.87 15.61 -14.30
C VAL A 116 -8.16 14.50 -15.06
N LYS A 117 -8.85 13.39 -15.31
CA LYS A 117 -8.29 12.28 -16.09
C LYS A 117 -7.79 12.75 -17.45
N GLY A 118 -6.53 12.45 -17.76
CA GLY A 118 -5.87 12.89 -18.99
C GLY A 118 -5.53 14.38 -19.02
N TYR A 119 -5.41 15.03 -17.86
CA TYR A 119 -5.06 16.45 -17.74
C TYR A 119 -3.88 16.83 -18.66
N GLY A 120 -4.04 17.94 -19.39
CA GLY A 120 -3.02 18.45 -20.30
C GLY A 120 -3.05 17.85 -21.71
N PHE A 121 -3.80 16.79 -21.95
CA PHE A 121 -3.91 16.18 -23.28
C PHE A 121 -5.32 16.30 -23.86
N TYR A 122 -5.44 16.16 -25.20
CA TYR A 122 -6.74 16.14 -25.90
C TYR A 122 -7.65 15.07 -25.29
N GLY A 123 -8.94 15.39 -25.16
CA GLY A 123 -9.90 14.47 -24.57
C GLY A 123 -9.87 14.37 -23.03
N ALA A 124 -9.10 15.24 -22.36
CA ALA A 124 -9.09 15.30 -20.90
C ALA A 124 -10.51 15.38 -20.32
N GLY A 125 -10.75 14.65 -19.23
CA GLY A 125 -12.06 14.57 -18.57
C GLY A 125 -13.07 13.64 -19.26
N SER A 126 -12.72 13.02 -20.38
CA SER A 126 -13.56 12.03 -21.05
C SER A 126 -13.14 10.58 -20.70
N ASN A 127 -13.99 9.60 -21.02
CA ASN A 127 -13.62 8.18 -20.87
C ASN A 127 -12.52 7.79 -21.85
N ALA A 128 -12.49 8.41 -23.05
CA ALA A 128 -11.45 8.16 -24.06
C ALA A 128 -10.03 8.46 -23.56
N ALA A 129 -9.88 9.34 -22.55
CA ALA A 129 -8.59 9.62 -21.90
C ALA A 129 -7.95 8.41 -21.19
N HIS A 130 -8.65 7.29 -21.07
CA HIS A 130 -8.06 6.05 -20.55
C HIS A 130 -7.15 5.35 -21.57
N GLY A 131 -7.45 5.48 -22.84
CA GLY A 131 -6.69 4.87 -23.96
C GLY A 131 -6.15 5.92 -24.92
N THR A 132 -6.64 5.87 -26.15
CA THR A 132 -6.30 6.83 -27.23
C THR A 132 -7.47 7.79 -27.44
N PRO A 133 -7.42 9.00 -26.87
CA PRO A 133 -8.53 9.95 -27.00
C PRO A 133 -8.65 10.61 -28.36
N LEU A 134 -7.66 10.43 -29.22
CA LEU A 134 -7.65 10.99 -30.58
C LEU A 134 -8.63 10.28 -31.49
N PRO A 135 -9.29 10.99 -32.44
CA PRO A 135 -10.26 10.38 -33.36
C PRO A 135 -9.67 9.27 -34.22
N ALA A 136 -8.40 9.39 -34.62
CA ALA A 136 -7.68 8.40 -35.41
C ALA A 136 -6.17 8.43 -35.09
N ILE A 137 -5.39 7.62 -35.78
CA ILE A 137 -3.94 7.57 -35.63
C ILE A 137 -3.31 8.86 -36.21
N PRO A 138 -2.56 9.65 -35.43
CA PRO A 138 -2.03 10.94 -35.87
C PRO A 138 -1.13 10.89 -37.11
N ARG A 139 -0.49 9.74 -37.32
CA ARG A 139 0.35 9.52 -38.52
C ARG A 139 -0.43 9.59 -39.84
N PHE A 140 -1.69 9.17 -39.81
CA PHE A 140 -2.49 9.02 -40.99
C PHE A 140 -3.69 9.97 -41.10
N ASP A 141 -3.98 10.70 -39.99
CA ASP A 141 -5.11 11.62 -39.92
C ASP A 141 -4.63 13.02 -39.48
N GLU A 142 -4.99 14.03 -40.29
CA GLU A 142 -4.52 15.39 -40.07
C GLU A 142 -5.16 16.03 -38.84
N VAL A 143 -6.42 15.76 -38.56
CA VAL A 143 -7.12 16.31 -37.40
C VAL A 143 -6.52 15.76 -36.11
N SER A 144 -6.32 14.45 -36.05
CA SER A 144 -5.67 13.79 -34.92
C SER A 144 -4.23 14.25 -34.72
N ARG A 145 -3.48 14.47 -35.81
CA ARG A 145 -2.12 15.01 -35.76
C ARG A 145 -2.08 16.41 -35.19
N ARG A 146 -3.04 17.27 -35.56
CA ARG A 146 -3.15 18.62 -35.00
C ARG A 146 -3.39 18.57 -33.50
N HIS A 147 -4.38 17.81 -33.03
CA HIS A 147 -4.68 17.65 -31.62
C HIS A 147 -3.53 17.04 -30.82
N PHE A 148 -2.83 16.07 -31.42
CA PHE A 148 -1.63 15.49 -30.81
C PHE A 148 -0.54 16.56 -30.65
N ASN A 149 -0.21 17.28 -31.72
CA ASN A 149 0.83 18.31 -31.70
C ASN A 149 0.51 19.45 -30.69
N GLU A 150 -0.74 19.91 -30.66
CA GLU A 150 -1.21 20.92 -29.70
C GLU A 150 -1.08 20.43 -28.24
N SER A 151 -1.35 19.15 -28.00
CA SER A 151 -1.24 18.57 -26.67
C SER A 151 0.22 18.42 -26.24
N ILE A 152 1.10 17.88 -27.09
CA ILE A 152 2.52 17.69 -26.76
C ILE A 152 3.30 19.00 -26.71
N ALA A 153 2.86 20.04 -27.44
CA ALA A 153 3.50 21.34 -27.36
C ALA A 153 3.51 21.92 -25.93
N ARG A 154 2.53 21.55 -25.12
CA ARG A 154 2.47 21.93 -23.69
C ARG A 154 3.47 21.18 -22.81
N LEU A 155 4.01 20.09 -23.30
CA LEU A 155 5.03 19.26 -22.62
C LEU A 155 6.45 19.61 -23.10
N PHE A 156 6.56 20.58 -24.03
CA PHE A 156 7.86 21.00 -24.54
C PHE A 156 8.68 21.66 -23.43
N VAL A 157 9.88 21.12 -23.22
CA VAL A 157 10.87 21.66 -22.31
C VAL A 157 12.09 22.07 -23.14
N PRO A 158 12.56 23.31 -23.05
CA PRO A 158 13.78 23.75 -23.74
C PRO A 158 14.99 22.86 -23.37
N GLU A 159 15.85 22.58 -24.35
CA GLU A 159 17.02 21.72 -24.16
C GLU A 159 17.93 22.20 -23.01
N ILE A 160 18.06 23.50 -22.85
CA ILE A 160 18.85 24.10 -21.76
C ILE A 160 18.28 23.73 -20.36
N GLU A 161 16.96 23.65 -20.23
CA GLU A 161 16.30 23.26 -18.98
C GLU A 161 16.46 21.76 -18.72
N ILE A 162 16.41 20.94 -19.79
CA ILE A 162 16.67 19.49 -19.67
C ILE A 162 18.10 19.23 -19.21
N HIS A 163 19.07 19.96 -19.77
CA HIS A 163 20.46 19.86 -19.34
C HIS A 163 20.64 20.32 -17.89
N GLY A 164 20.02 21.44 -17.50
CA GLY A 164 20.04 21.90 -16.11
C GLY A 164 19.44 20.88 -15.13
N ALA A 165 18.28 20.30 -15.46
CA ALA A 165 17.67 19.26 -14.66
C ALA A 165 18.54 18.00 -14.58
N ARG A 166 19.15 17.58 -15.69
CA ARG A 166 20.11 16.48 -15.72
C ARG A 166 21.29 16.72 -14.78
N ASP A 167 21.85 17.92 -14.80
CA ASP A 167 23.02 18.25 -13.98
C ASP A 167 22.65 18.27 -12.49
N VAL A 168 21.48 18.79 -12.13
CA VAL A 168 20.94 18.70 -10.76
C VAL A 168 20.74 17.24 -10.34
N LEU A 169 20.14 16.40 -11.19
CA LEU A 169 19.95 14.97 -10.89
C LEU A 169 21.28 14.22 -10.82
N ALA A 170 22.31 14.64 -11.57
CA ALA A 170 23.63 14.04 -11.51
C ALA A 170 24.33 14.29 -10.17
N THR A 171 24.06 15.43 -9.50
CA THR A 171 24.61 15.70 -8.16
C THR A 171 24.15 14.69 -7.14
N HIS A 172 22.91 14.18 -7.25
CA HIS A 172 22.40 13.13 -6.36
C HIS A 172 23.14 11.80 -6.46
N ARG A 173 23.86 11.55 -7.56
CA ARG A 173 24.74 10.37 -7.67
C ARG A 173 26.07 10.58 -6.97
N ALA A 174 26.51 11.83 -6.85
CA ALA A 174 27.74 12.19 -6.15
C ALA A 174 27.55 12.26 -4.63
N ASP A 175 26.35 12.53 -4.18
CA ASP A 175 26.00 12.42 -2.77
C ASP A 175 26.00 10.93 -2.40
N ASP A 176 26.87 10.46 -1.54
CA ASP A 176 27.01 9.06 -1.08
C ASP A 176 25.68 8.45 -0.54
N ARG A 177 24.59 8.80 -1.19
CA ARG A 177 23.26 8.29 -0.89
C ARG A 177 23.16 6.83 -1.36
N PRO A 178 22.88 5.89 -0.44
CA PRO A 178 22.72 4.49 -0.81
C PRO A 178 21.64 4.35 -1.88
N ALA A 179 21.93 3.62 -2.96
CA ALA A 179 20.91 3.28 -3.93
C ALA A 179 19.83 2.41 -3.28
N GLU A 180 18.58 2.51 -3.74
CA GLU A 180 17.49 1.68 -3.19
C GLU A 180 17.81 0.18 -3.21
N LYS A 181 18.50 -0.28 -4.24
CA LYS A 181 18.99 -1.68 -4.34
C LYS A 181 19.89 -2.08 -3.19
N ASP A 182 20.61 -1.13 -2.57
CA ASP A 182 21.54 -1.36 -1.47
C ASP A 182 20.90 -1.15 -0.09
N HIS A 183 19.61 -0.78 -0.06
CA HIS A 183 18.88 -0.62 1.19
C HIS A 183 18.79 -1.96 1.93
N PRO A 184 19.00 -2.01 3.27
CA PRO A 184 18.98 -3.26 4.03
C PRO A 184 17.74 -4.13 3.84
N LEU A 185 16.59 -3.52 3.55
CA LEU A 185 15.36 -4.27 3.24
C LEU A 185 15.37 -4.87 1.83
N SER A 186 16.03 -4.21 0.86
CA SER A 186 16.15 -4.72 -0.51
C SER A 186 17.22 -5.80 -0.62
N CYS A 187 18.30 -5.67 0.15
CA CYS A 187 19.41 -6.64 0.18
C CYS A 187 19.15 -7.82 1.12
N ARG A 188 17.98 -7.82 1.78
CA ARG A 188 17.66 -8.86 2.74
C ARG A 188 17.41 -10.19 2.03
N ASP A 189 18.39 -11.07 2.10
CA ASP A 189 18.23 -12.45 1.64
C ASP A 189 17.45 -13.25 2.69
N VAL A 190 16.19 -13.54 2.40
CA VAL A 190 15.33 -14.36 3.25
C VAL A 190 15.27 -15.74 2.67
N LYS A 191 16.18 -16.61 3.11
CA LYS A 191 16.20 -18.01 2.71
C LYS A 191 15.60 -18.89 3.80
N LEU A 192 14.78 -19.84 3.39
CA LEU A 192 14.43 -20.97 4.23
C LEU A 192 15.70 -21.81 4.43
N GLN A 193 16.13 -21.94 5.67
CA GLN A 193 17.30 -22.73 6.01
C GLN A 193 16.95 -24.23 6.10
N THR A 194 15.73 -24.52 6.51
CA THR A 194 15.25 -25.88 6.70
C THR A 194 13.82 -25.99 6.17
N VAL A 195 13.58 -26.95 5.30
CA VAL A 195 12.24 -27.33 4.83
C VAL A 195 11.95 -28.71 5.40
N PRO A 196 11.08 -28.82 6.41
CA PRO A 196 10.74 -30.12 6.98
C PRO A 196 9.97 -30.97 5.97
N GLU A 197 10.14 -32.29 6.06
CA GLU A 197 9.40 -33.24 5.24
C GLU A 197 7.88 -33.07 5.39
N PRO A 198 7.13 -33.22 4.28
CA PRO A 198 5.68 -33.03 4.29
C PRO A 198 4.97 -34.01 5.22
N VAL A 199 4.33 -33.49 6.25
CA VAL A 199 3.66 -34.30 7.28
C VAL A 199 2.39 -34.96 6.74
N TRP A 200 1.78 -34.45 5.68
CA TRP A 200 0.57 -35.04 5.07
C TRP A 200 0.81 -36.36 4.38
N LEU A 201 2.05 -36.73 4.04
CA LEU A 201 2.37 -38.03 3.45
C LEU A 201 2.34 -39.16 4.45
N GLN A 202 2.23 -38.87 5.74
CA GLN A 202 2.32 -39.85 6.83
C GLN A 202 0.96 -40.22 7.42
N THR A 203 -0.13 -39.64 6.94
CA THR A 203 -1.45 -39.84 7.54
C THR A 203 -2.31 -40.80 6.73
N ALA A 204 -2.69 -41.91 7.34
CA ALA A 204 -3.70 -42.85 6.82
C ALA A 204 -5.15 -42.39 7.12
N VAL A 205 -5.32 -41.19 7.67
CA VAL A 205 -6.61 -40.64 8.11
C VAL A 205 -7.11 -39.61 7.10
N SER A 206 -8.39 -39.71 6.74
CA SER A 206 -9.05 -38.68 5.95
C SER A 206 -9.17 -37.39 6.78
N GLU A 207 -8.45 -36.36 6.39
CA GLU A 207 -8.50 -35.03 7.01
C GLU A 207 -8.66 -33.93 5.96
N SER A 208 -9.12 -32.77 6.39
CA SER A 208 -9.20 -31.60 5.51
C SER A 208 -7.80 -31.20 5.04
N PRO A 209 -7.61 -30.83 3.75
CA PRO A 209 -6.34 -30.31 3.25
C PRO A 209 -5.81 -29.12 4.05
N MET A 210 -6.69 -28.29 4.58
CA MET A 210 -6.30 -27.13 5.40
C MET A 210 -5.63 -27.52 6.71
N VAL A 211 -6.04 -28.62 7.32
CA VAL A 211 -5.37 -29.15 8.53
C VAL A 211 -3.96 -29.63 8.21
N ALA A 212 -3.77 -30.28 7.07
CA ALA A 212 -2.44 -30.70 6.62
C ALA A 212 -1.53 -29.50 6.30
N ILE A 213 -2.08 -28.48 5.64
CA ILE A 213 -1.38 -27.21 5.35
C ILE A 213 -0.98 -26.50 6.64
N ASP A 214 -1.90 -26.39 7.61
CA ASP A 214 -1.65 -25.78 8.91
C ASP A 214 -0.50 -26.48 9.66
N ARG A 215 -0.52 -27.78 9.69
CA ARG A 215 0.52 -28.60 10.32
C ARG A 215 1.89 -28.40 9.66
N GLN A 216 1.94 -28.43 8.32
CA GLN A 216 3.17 -28.22 7.58
C GLN A 216 3.70 -26.78 7.76
N PHE A 217 2.81 -25.80 7.75
CA PHE A 217 3.19 -24.41 8.00
C PHE A 217 3.80 -24.23 9.39
N VAL A 218 3.19 -24.83 10.43
CA VAL A 218 3.72 -24.80 11.79
C VAL A 218 5.08 -25.51 11.88
N ALA A 219 5.26 -26.63 11.19
CA ALA A 219 6.54 -27.32 11.13
C ALA A 219 7.62 -26.44 10.48
N LEU A 220 7.30 -25.77 9.38
CA LEU A 220 8.18 -24.83 8.68
C LEU A 220 8.58 -23.67 9.60
N VAL A 221 7.61 -23.06 10.30
CA VAL A 221 7.86 -21.97 11.24
C VAL A 221 8.82 -22.39 12.35
N LYS A 222 8.60 -23.55 12.94
CA LYS A 222 9.43 -24.11 14.02
C LYS A 222 10.85 -24.43 13.56
N ALA A 223 11.00 -24.93 12.33
CA ALA A 223 12.29 -25.25 11.75
C ALA A 223 13.12 -24.00 11.40
N ASN A 224 12.50 -22.84 11.29
CA ASN A 224 13.15 -21.59 10.88
C ASN A 224 12.93 -20.44 11.90
N PRO A 225 13.43 -20.56 13.11
CA PRO A 225 13.15 -19.60 14.19
C PRO A 225 13.70 -18.19 13.95
N ALA A 226 14.63 -18.03 13.00
CA ALA A 226 15.16 -16.74 12.60
C ALA A 226 14.23 -15.95 11.65
N LEU A 227 13.24 -16.63 11.04
CA LEU A 227 12.30 -15.97 10.13
C LEU A 227 11.24 -15.19 10.89
N ARG A 228 10.93 -14.01 10.39
CA ARG A 228 9.81 -13.19 10.86
C ARG A 228 8.59 -13.50 10.02
N ILE A 229 7.77 -14.44 10.47
CA ILE A 229 6.64 -14.96 9.72
C ILE A 229 5.37 -14.20 10.09
N ARG A 230 4.55 -13.91 9.08
CA ARG A 230 3.20 -13.39 9.23
C ARG A 230 2.23 -14.26 8.45
N LEU A 231 1.11 -14.54 9.06
CA LEU A 231 0.00 -15.25 8.43
C LEU A 231 -1.18 -14.28 8.31
N GLY A 232 -1.68 -14.09 7.10
CA GLY A 232 -2.90 -13.35 6.83
C GLY A 232 -4.00 -14.29 6.40
N ASN A 233 -5.20 -14.12 6.98
CA ASN A 233 -6.39 -14.84 6.58
C ASN A 233 -7.54 -13.82 6.40
N PRO A 234 -8.23 -13.83 5.25
CA PRO A 234 -9.36 -12.94 4.99
C PRO A 234 -10.62 -13.29 5.77
N ASP A 235 -10.62 -14.41 6.44
CA ASP A 235 -11.69 -14.94 7.29
C ASP A 235 -11.15 -15.28 8.69
N GLU A 236 -11.80 -16.15 9.41
CA GLU A 236 -11.36 -16.65 10.71
C GLU A 236 -10.40 -17.82 10.55
N LEU A 237 -9.30 -17.81 11.29
CA LEU A 237 -8.30 -18.88 11.23
C LEU A 237 -8.86 -20.23 11.73
N ARG A 238 -9.70 -20.22 12.77
CA ARG A 238 -10.28 -21.45 13.31
C ARG A 238 -11.30 -22.07 12.37
N SER A 239 -12.19 -21.28 11.79
CA SER A 239 -13.16 -21.78 10.81
C SER A 239 -12.48 -22.33 9.56
N ASN A 240 -11.31 -21.80 9.21
CA ASN A 240 -10.46 -22.32 8.14
C ASN A 240 -9.49 -23.40 8.60
N GLN A 241 -9.68 -23.97 9.79
CA GLN A 241 -8.93 -25.11 10.34
C GLN A 241 -7.42 -24.86 10.52
N MET A 242 -7.01 -23.59 10.68
CA MET A 242 -5.62 -23.20 10.94
C MET A 242 -5.36 -23.01 12.44
N ASN A 243 -5.77 -23.98 13.23
CA ASN A 243 -5.75 -23.90 14.69
C ASN A 243 -4.33 -23.89 15.27
N GLN A 244 -3.43 -24.74 14.73
CA GLN A 244 -2.06 -24.84 15.23
C GLN A 244 -1.26 -23.56 14.92
N SER A 245 -1.47 -22.98 13.74
CA SER A 245 -0.88 -21.67 13.39
C SER A 245 -1.36 -20.59 14.34
N LEU A 246 -2.66 -20.55 14.64
CA LEU A 246 -3.22 -19.57 15.58
C LEU A 246 -2.65 -19.77 16.99
N ASP A 247 -2.57 -21.01 17.47
CA ASP A 247 -2.03 -21.32 18.78
C ASP A 247 -0.54 -20.96 18.90
N LEU A 248 0.22 -21.14 17.83
CA LEU A 248 1.64 -20.78 17.78
C LEU A 248 1.88 -19.28 17.64
N LEU A 249 1.22 -18.64 16.69
CA LEU A 249 1.51 -17.25 16.31
C LEU A 249 0.69 -16.22 17.08
N LYS A 250 -0.50 -16.58 17.53
CA LYS A 250 -1.48 -15.72 18.20
C LYS A 250 -2.02 -14.59 17.32
N HIS A 251 -3.16 -14.05 17.67
CA HIS A 251 -3.73 -12.89 16.99
C HIS A 251 -2.95 -11.61 17.27
N ARG A 252 -2.74 -10.81 16.22
CA ARG A 252 -2.36 -9.42 16.39
C ARG A 252 -3.60 -8.60 16.73
N THR A 253 -3.75 -8.22 17.98
CA THR A 253 -4.87 -7.39 18.45
C THR A 253 -4.40 -5.99 18.78
N LEU A 254 -5.30 -5.01 18.66
CA LEU A 254 -5.04 -3.63 19.05
C LEU A 254 -4.98 -3.50 20.57
N THR A 255 -5.92 -4.14 21.24
CA THR A 255 -6.04 -4.21 22.69
C THR A 255 -6.33 -5.65 23.06
N PRO A 256 -5.53 -6.28 23.91
CA PRO A 256 -5.80 -7.63 24.39
C PRO A 256 -7.15 -7.66 25.10
N GLU A 257 -7.95 -8.65 24.78
CA GLU A 257 -9.19 -8.90 25.53
C GLU A 257 -8.87 -9.78 26.74
N PRO A 258 -9.23 -9.34 27.95
CA PRO A 258 -8.98 -10.12 29.16
C PRO A 258 -9.67 -11.48 29.08
N GLY A 259 -8.92 -12.54 29.35
CA GLY A 259 -9.43 -13.91 29.32
C GLY A 259 -9.32 -14.63 27.98
N LEU A 260 -9.04 -13.94 26.88
CA LEU A 260 -8.76 -14.58 25.59
C LEU A 260 -7.26 -14.82 25.42
N ALA A 261 -6.82 -16.05 25.63
CA ALA A 261 -5.40 -16.43 25.52
C ALA A 261 -4.82 -16.19 24.10
N GLU A 262 -5.68 -16.14 23.10
CA GLU A 262 -5.32 -15.91 21.70
C GLU A 262 -5.16 -14.43 21.37
N SER A 263 -5.76 -13.55 22.18
CA SER A 263 -5.76 -12.12 21.99
C SER A 263 -4.63 -11.49 22.84
N LYS A 264 -3.39 -11.70 22.43
CA LYS A 264 -2.26 -11.07 23.10
C LYS A 264 -1.70 -9.93 22.28
N ARG A 265 -1.83 -8.71 22.81
CA ARG A 265 -0.88 -7.68 22.43
C ARG A 265 0.47 -8.11 22.97
N ARG A 266 1.40 -8.41 22.07
CA ARG A 266 2.74 -8.78 22.46
C ARG A 266 3.75 -7.80 21.93
N PRO A 267 3.97 -6.64 22.59
CA PRO A 267 5.10 -5.80 22.28
C PRO A 267 6.43 -6.54 22.45
N ASP A 268 6.49 -7.47 23.40
CA ASP A 268 7.63 -8.36 23.65
C ASP A 268 7.87 -9.42 22.56
N LEU A 269 6.88 -9.77 21.77
CA LEU A 269 7.04 -10.61 20.55
C LEU A 269 7.28 -9.80 19.29
N LEU A 270 7.24 -8.51 19.35
CA LEU A 270 7.71 -7.60 18.29
C LEU A 270 9.22 -7.62 18.13
N ALA A 271 9.94 -7.99 19.18
CA ALA A 271 11.31 -8.51 19.07
C ALA A 271 11.24 -9.93 18.48
N PRO A 272 11.80 -10.18 17.43
CA PRO A 272 11.57 -10.39 16.01
C PRO A 272 11.00 -11.73 15.57
N ARG A 273 10.09 -12.42 16.27
CA ARG A 273 9.94 -13.83 15.94
C ARG A 273 8.63 -14.27 15.28
N TYR A 274 7.44 -13.94 15.78
CA TYR A 274 6.21 -14.50 15.18
C TYR A 274 5.00 -13.59 15.39
N GLN A 275 4.26 -13.29 14.33
CA GLN A 275 2.95 -12.66 14.43
C GLN A 275 1.96 -13.29 13.45
N ALA A 276 0.86 -13.84 13.96
CA ALA A 276 -0.34 -14.01 13.17
C ALA A 276 -1.05 -12.64 13.10
N THR A 277 -1.26 -12.16 11.92
CA THR A 277 -2.11 -10.99 11.69
C THR A 277 -3.40 -11.52 11.10
N LEU A 278 -4.49 -11.41 11.84
CA LEU A 278 -5.82 -11.52 11.27
C LEU A 278 -6.03 -10.26 10.44
N LEU A 279 -5.96 -10.43 9.14
CA LEU A 279 -6.48 -9.46 8.22
C LEU A 279 -7.98 -9.72 8.15
N SER A 280 -8.82 -8.72 8.45
CA SER A 280 -10.24 -8.83 8.18
C SER A 280 -10.45 -9.21 6.71
N LYS A 281 -11.55 -9.87 6.37
CA LYS A 281 -11.96 -10.20 4.98
C LYS A 281 -11.70 -9.06 3.98
N ARG A 282 -11.65 -7.85 4.49
CA ARG A 282 -11.56 -6.61 3.75
C ARG A 282 -10.14 -6.20 3.38
N LEU A 283 -9.14 -6.57 4.19
CA LEU A 283 -7.72 -6.25 3.94
C LEU A 283 -7.03 -7.23 2.97
N ALA A 284 -7.52 -8.44 2.86
CA ALA A 284 -6.95 -9.45 1.96
C ALA A 284 -7.13 -9.10 0.47
N LEU A 285 -8.09 -8.23 0.14
CA LEU A 285 -8.31 -7.77 -1.23
C LEU A 285 -7.42 -6.57 -1.63
N SER A 286 -6.71 -5.96 -0.68
CA SER A 286 -5.76 -4.85 -0.94
C SER A 286 -4.31 -5.33 -1.03
N SER A 287 -4.08 -6.48 -1.67
CA SER A 287 -2.75 -7.12 -1.76
C SER A 287 -1.63 -6.21 -2.27
N HIS A 288 -1.94 -5.18 -3.02
CA HIS A 288 -0.95 -4.23 -3.54
C HIS A 288 -0.53 -3.15 -2.52
N LEU A 289 -1.39 -2.81 -1.57
CA LEU A 289 -1.08 -1.84 -0.51
C LEU A 289 -0.43 -2.50 0.71
N THR A 290 -0.77 -3.75 0.97
CA THR A 290 -0.17 -4.53 2.07
C THR A 290 1.30 -4.89 1.81
N ALA A 291 1.74 -4.98 0.56
CA ALA A 291 3.14 -5.27 0.25
C ALA A 291 4.11 -4.21 0.83
N GLY A 292 3.72 -2.93 0.84
CA GLY A 292 4.52 -1.86 1.43
C GLY A 292 4.58 -1.91 2.95
N CYS A 293 3.48 -2.27 3.61
CA CYS A 293 3.42 -2.34 5.07
C CYS A 293 4.01 -3.64 5.64
N TYR A 294 4.09 -4.70 4.84
CA TYR A 294 4.43 -6.04 5.31
C TYR A 294 5.74 -6.60 4.77
N GLY A 295 6.45 -5.86 3.91
CA GLY A 295 7.76 -6.30 3.41
C GLY A 295 7.70 -7.66 2.71
N PHE A 296 6.77 -7.84 1.76
CA PHE A 296 6.85 -8.95 0.83
C PHE A 296 8.03 -8.71 -0.09
N ALA A 297 9.02 -9.60 -0.05
CA ALA A 297 9.93 -9.73 -1.15
C ALA A 297 9.16 -10.29 -2.35
N PRO A 298 9.33 -9.72 -3.56
CA PRO A 298 8.85 -10.40 -4.75
C PRO A 298 9.58 -11.74 -4.89
N SER A 299 8.83 -12.72 -5.30
CA SER A 299 9.33 -14.04 -5.70
C SER A 299 10.38 -13.93 -6.80
#